data_5972e1476d6a34c54a55036393cfd4c3
#
_entry.id   5972e1476d6a34c54a55036393cfd4c3
#
_cell.length_a   1.000
_cell.length_b   1.000
_cell.length_c   1.000
_cell.angle_alpha   90.00
_cell.angle_beta   90.00
_cell.angle_gamma   90.00
#
_symmetry.space_group_name_H-M   'P 1'
#
loop_
_entity.id
_entity.type
_entity.pdbx_description
1 polymer ?
#
loop_
_entity_poly.entity_id
_entity_poly.type
_entity_poly.pdbx_seq_one_letter_code
_entity_poly.pdbx_strand_id
1 'polypeptide(L)'
;MMIQKFVGLILGLTIVWGCFSAYGQTAIETDSLLREAKVRDQTIREQLAQLTRRASEQGLTSLNASLADSLVSLSEQMQAIDRENLKLVSKLLRNGLPEQLKPESYHTIWLLVDHAELEEQKHFLPFLAEAVKKGLISGNEWAVLTDRIKMYEGQPQTYGTQSYTFSRDGQQVVYIWPVADLSDLNRLRREIGSDPIEEYVRQLKQEIGMEVIYDPALTVEDMQRMQ
;
A
#
# COMPACT_ATOMS: atom_id res chain seq x y z
N MET A 1 -56.43 22.83 -35.65
CA MET A 1 -55.71 21.56 -35.72
C MET A 1 -54.21 21.86 -35.78
N MET A 2 -53.60 22.30 -34.66
CA MET A 2 -52.13 22.50 -34.54
C MET A 2 -51.79 22.83 -33.10
N ILE A 3 -51.91 21.91 -32.16
CA ILE A 3 -51.31 22.00 -30.82
C ILE A 3 -51.09 20.54 -30.36
N GLN A 4 -50.06 19.85 -30.86
CA GLN A 4 -49.65 18.55 -30.30
C GLN A 4 -48.28 18.11 -30.87
N LYS A 5 -47.23 18.88 -30.72
CA LYS A 5 -45.85 18.45 -31.04
C LYS A 5 -44.75 19.11 -30.20
N PHE A 6 -44.97 19.51 -28.95
CA PHE A 6 -43.93 20.15 -28.15
C PHE A 6 -43.72 19.55 -26.74
N VAL A 7 -44.25 18.36 -26.43
CA VAL A 7 -44.08 17.76 -25.09
C VAL A 7 -43.00 16.65 -25.05
N GLY A 8 -42.52 16.19 -26.21
CA GLY A 8 -41.58 15.04 -26.27
C GLY A 8 -40.10 15.33 -26.10
N LEU A 9 -39.66 16.63 -26.05
CA LEU A 9 -38.23 16.96 -26.08
C LEU A 9 -37.66 17.42 -24.73
N ILE A 10 -38.50 17.62 -23.72
CA ILE A 10 -38.03 18.11 -22.40
C ILE A 10 -37.73 16.97 -21.41
N LEU A 11 -38.32 15.78 -21.62
CA LEU A 11 -38.11 14.62 -20.72
C LEU A 11 -36.78 13.89 -20.94
N GLY A 12 -36.12 14.03 -22.11
CA GLY A 12 -34.84 13.39 -22.41
C GLY A 12 -33.62 14.11 -21.78
N LEU A 13 -33.71 15.41 -21.56
CA LEU A 13 -32.57 16.22 -21.02
C LEU A 13 -32.49 16.16 -19.49
N THR A 14 -33.57 15.91 -18.78
CA THR A 14 -33.57 15.86 -17.30
C THR A 14 -33.03 14.53 -16.77
N ILE A 15 -33.17 13.42 -17.52
CA ILE A 15 -32.62 12.12 -17.07
C ILE A 15 -31.10 12.06 -17.20
N VAL A 16 -30.52 12.66 -18.24
CA VAL A 16 -29.05 12.71 -18.41
C VAL A 16 -28.39 13.60 -17.35
N TRP A 17 -29.01 14.71 -16.96
CA TRP A 17 -28.48 15.60 -15.93
C TRP A 17 -28.60 15.00 -14.51
N GLY A 18 -29.67 14.25 -14.24
CA GLY A 18 -29.85 13.55 -12.96
C GLY A 18 -28.82 12.43 -12.75
N CYS A 19 -28.47 11.67 -13.80
CA CYS A 19 -27.45 10.64 -13.75
C CYS A 19 -26.03 11.24 -13.55
N PHE A 20 -25.67 12.30 -14.25
CA PHE A 20 -24.37 12.97 -14.07
C PHE A 20 -24.23 13.58 -12.68
N SER A 21 -25.28 14.15 -12.12
CA SER A 21 -25.26 14.72 -10.75
C SER A 21 -25.13 13.62 -9.68
N ALA A 22 -25.83 12.50 -9.86
CA ALA A 22 -25.79 11.38 -8.91
C ALA A 22 -24.41 10.65 -8.93
N TYR A 23 -23.80 10.48 -10.10
CA TYR A 23 -22.47 9.91 -10.22
C TYR A 23 -21.37 10.81 -9.63
N GLY A 24 -21.43 12.11 -9.86
CA GLY A 24 -20.50 13.07 -9.28
C GLY A 24 -20.60 13.15 -7.76
N GLN A 25 -21.80 13.06 -7.20
CA GLN A 25 -22.01 13.08 -5.75
C GLN A 25 -21.47 11.81 -5.08
N THR A 26 -21.67 10.65 -5.68
CA THR A 26 -21.12 9.37 -5.17
C THR A 26 -19.59 9.34 -5.24
N ALA A 27 -18.97 9.94 -6.25
CA ALA A 27 -17.51 10.04 -6.34
C ALA A 27 -16.93 10.95 -5.23
N ILE A 28 -17.55 12.11 -4.98
CA ILE A 28 -17.15 13.05 -3.91
C ILE A 28 -17.28 12.39 -2.53
N GLU A 29 -18.35 11.66 -2.28
CA GLU A 29 -18.54 10.91 -1.03
C GLU A 29 -17.47 9.81 -0.87
N THR A 30 -17.15 9.08 -1.95
CA THR A 30 -16.12 8.05 -1.96
C THR A 30 -14.72 8.64 -1.70
N ASP A 31 -14.37 9.76 -2.34
CA ASP A 31 -13.12 10.48 -2.09
C ASP A 31 -13.00 10.91 -0.61
N SER A 32 -14.12 11.35 0.00
CA SER A 32 -14.12 11.72 1.43
C SER A 32 -13.90 10.50 2.33
N LEU A 33 -14.60 9.39 2.08
CA LEU A 33 -14.45 8.15 2.84
C LEU A 33 -13.02 7.59 2.75
N LEU A 34 -12.43 7.59 1.55
CA LEU A 34 -11.05 7.14 1.36
C LEU A 34 -10.05 8.05 2.08
N ARG A 35 -10.22 9.37 2.00
CA ARG A 35 -9.38 10.31 2.75
C ARG A 35 -9.45 10.07 4.26
N GLU A 36 -10.64 9.87 4.82
CA GLU A 36 -10.83 9.57 6.24
C GLU A 36 -10.20 8.23 6.62
N ALA A 37 -10.35 7.19 5.79
CA ALA A 37 -9.72 5.90 5.97
C ALA A 37 -8.19 6.03 6.00
N LYS A 38 -7.60 6.76 5.04
CA LYS A 38 -6.15 7.05 5.00
C LYS A 38 -5.67 7.77 6.26
N VAL A 39 -6.40 8.78 6.72
CA VAL A 39 -6.01 9.51 7.93
C VAL A 39 -5.99 8.57 9.15
N ARG A 40 -7.03 7.76 9.36
CA ARG A 40 -7.07 6.79 10.46
C ARG A 40 -5.93 5.77 10.38
N ASP A 41 -5.73 5.22 9.19
CA ASP A 41 -4.68 4.25 8.90
C ASP A 41 -3.28 4.78 9.22
N GLN A 42 -2.94 5.96 8.72
CA GLN A 42 -1.62 6.55 8.91
C GLN A 42 -1.41 7.04 10.35
N THR A 43 -2.45 7.59 10.99
CA THR A 43 -2.37 8.06 12.37
C THR A 43 -2.04 6.92 13.35
N ILE A 44 -2.71 5.78 13.24
CA ILE A 44 -2.46 4.64 14.16
C ILE A 44 -1.05 4.06 13.95
N ARG A 45 -0.58 3.97 12.70
CA ARG A 45 0.77 3.49 12.37
C ARG A 45 1.85 4.44 12.88
N GLU A 46 1.63 5.75 12.76
CA GLU A 46 2.54 6.75 13.32
C GLU A 46 2.63 6.66 14.85
N GLN A 47 1.50 6.52 15.53
CA GLN A 47 1.46 6.33 16.99
C GLN A 47 2.20 5.06 17.41
N LEU A 48 1.97 3.95 16.71
CA LEU A 48 2.67 2.69 16.98
C LEU A 48 4.17 2.81 16.75
N ALA A 49 4.60 3.43 15.64
CA ALA A 49 6.00 3.66 15.33
C ALA A 49 6.70 4.54 16.38
N GLN A 50 6.04 5.62 16.84
CA GLN A 50 6.58 6.48 17.90
C GLN A 50 6.73 5.72 19.22
N LEU A 51 5.73 4.89 19.59
CA LEU A 51 5.79 4.11 20.81
C LEU A 51 6.87 3.03 20.74
N THR A 52 7.00 2.34 19.60
CA THR A 52 8.06 1.35 19.34
C THR A 52 9.44 1.96 19.45
N ARG A 53 9.64 3.17 18.88
CA ARG A 53 10.91 3.91 19.00
C ARG A 53 11.25 4.20 20.46
N ARG A 54 10.29 4.71 21.25
CA ARG A 54 10.48 4.96 22.69
C ARG A 54 10.83 3.68 23.46
N ALA A 55 10.18 2.56 23.12
CA ALA A 55 10.49 1.26 23.71
C ALA A 55 11.93 0.81 23.41
N SER A 56 12.38 1.00 22.18
CA SER A 56 13.75 0.68 21.75
C SER A 56 14.80 1.55 22.46
N GLU A 57 14.54 2.84 22.63
CA GLU A 57 15.42 3.79 23.32
C GLU A 57 15.59 3.47 24.82
N GLN A 58 14.55 2.93 25.46
CA GLN A 58 14.59 2.53 26.86
C GLN A 58 15.32 1.19 27.09
N GLY A 59 15.58 0.43 26.03
CA GLY A 59 16.15 -0.91 26.07
C GLY A 59 15.10 -1.98 26.43
N LEU A 60 15.20 -3.13 25.78
CA LEU A 60 14.23 -4.24 25.94
C LEU A 60 14.14 -4.79 27.39
N THR A 61 15.20 -4.61 28.18
CA THR A 61 15.26 -5.05 29.59
C THR A 61 14.50 -4.13 30.56
N SER A 62 14.14 -2.91 30.12
CA SER A 62 13.43 -1.90 30.92
C SER A 62 12.00 -1.65 30.43
N LEU A 63 11.46 -2.50 29.54
CA LEU A 63 10.06 -2.42 29.12
C LEU A 63 9.15 -2.59 30.34
N ASN A 64 8.55 -1.50 30.80
CA ASN A 64 7.58 -1.58 31.87
C ASN A 64 6.24 -2.14 31.34
N ALA A 65 5.44 -2.78 32.21
CA ALA A 65 4.17 -3.40 31.84
C ALA A 65 3.23 -2.42 31.11
N SER A 66 3.21 -1.14 31.52
CA SER A 66 2.36 -0.10 30.91
C SER A 66 2.73 0.19 29.45
N LEU A 67 4.01 0.17 29.10
CA LEU A 67 4.46 0.38 27.72
C LEU A 67 4.13 -0.83 26.85
N ALA A 68 4.33 -2.03 27.39
CA ALA A 68 3.95 -3.28 26.72
C ALA A 68 2.43 -3.34 26.45
N ASP A 69 1.61 -3.03 27.46
CA ASP A 69 0.15 -2.96 27.32
C ASP A 69 -0.28 -1.92 26.26
N SER A 70 0.40 -0.77 26.21
CA SER A 70 0.12 0.27 25.21
C SER A 70 0.47 -0.18 23.78
N LEU A 71 1.58 -0.90 23.60
CA LEU A 71 1.96 -1.47 22.30
C LEU A 71 0.93 -2.50 21.82
N VAL A 72 0.49 -3.40 22.72
CA VAL A 72 -0.55 -4.39 22.42
C VAL A 72 -1.85 -3.69 22.02
N SER A 73 -2.31 -2.73 22.83
CA SER A 73 -3.56 -1.99 22.58
C SER A 73 -3.54 -1.25 21.23
N LEU A 74 -2.42 -0.57 20.90
CA LEU A 74 -2.30 0.11 19.60
C LEU A 74 -2.25 -0.88 18.43
N SER A 75 -1.60 -2.04 18.60
CA SER A 75 -1.57 -3.08 17.57
C SER A 75 -2.97 -3.66 17.31
N GLU A 76 -3.76 -3.90 18.36
CA GLU A 76 -5.15 -4.35 18.22
C GLU A 76 -6.05 -3.30 17.55
N GLN A 77 -5.86 -2.02 17.87
CA GLN A 77 -6.56 -0.92 17.22
C GLN A 77 -6.18 -0.82 15.73
N MET A 78 -4.90 -0.94 15.40
CA MET A 78 -4.43 -0.95 14.03
C MET A 78 -5.09 -2.08 13.22
N GLN A 79 -5.08 -3.31 13.75
CA GLN A 79 -5.74 -4.44 13.10
C GLN A 79 -7.26 -4.23 12.92
N ALA A 80 -7.93 -3.57 13.87
CA ALA A 80 -9.34 -3.24 13.73
C ALA A 80 -9.59 -2.24 12.61
N ILE A 81 -8.74 -1.20 12.50
CA ILE A 81 -8.77 -0.22 11.42
C ILE A 81 -8.51 -0.90 10.08
N ASP A 82 -7.51 -1.78 9.98
CA ASP A 82 -7.19 -2.52 8.76
C ASP A 82 -8.38 -3.37 8.28
N ARG A 83 -9.07 -4.06 9.19
CA ARG A 83 -10.29 -4.81 8.85
C ARG A 83 -11.45 -3.92 8.36
N GLU A 84 -11.63 -2.73 8.94
CA GLU A 84 -12.64 -1.77 8.46
C GLU A 84 -12.28 -1.20 7.09
N ASN A 85 -11.02 -0.84 6.89
CA ASN A 85 -10.49 -0.36 5.63
C ASN A 85 -10.67 -1.42 4.52
N LEU A 86 -10.39 -2.68 4.82
CA LEU A 86 -10.56 -3.78 3.87
C LEU A 86 -12.04 -3.97 3.47
N LYS A 87 -12.99 -3.81 4.41
CA LYS A 87 -14.43 -3.82 4.07
C LYS A 87 -14.80 -2.67 3.14
N LEU A 88 -14.23 -1.48 3.33
CA LEU A 88 -14.43 -0.34 2.43
C LEU A 88 -13.90 -0.66 1.04
N VAL A 89 -12.65 -1.13 0.93
CA VAL A 89 -12.01 -1.51 -0.35
C VAL A 89 -12.84 -2.60 -1.05
N SER A 90 -13.23 -3.65 -0.34
CA SER A 90 -14.06 -4.74 -0.88
C SER A 90 -15.40 -4.24 -1.43
N LYS A 91 -16.03 -3.28 -0.76
CA LYS A 91 -17.26 -2.66 -1.23
C LYS A 91 -17.03 -1.84 -2.51
N LEU A 92 -15.96 -1.07 -2.56
CA LEU A 92 -15.63 -0.20 -3.68
C LEU A 92 -15.24 -0.99 -4.94
N LEU A 93 -14.47 -2.06 -4.77
CA LEU A 93 -13.96 -2.88 -5.88
C LEU A 93 -14.92 -4.01 -6.31
N ARG A 94 -16.07 -4.17 -5.67
CA ARG A 94 -17.03 -5.27 -5.97
C ARG A 94 -17.40 -5.37 -7.44
N ASN A 95 -17.55 -4.25 -8.13
CA ASN A 95 -17.96 -4.16 -9.53
C ASN A 95 -16.83 -3.67 -10.45
N GLY A 96 -15.57 -3.80 -10.03
CA GLY A 96 -14.41 -3.26 -10.73
C GLY A 96 -13.88 -1.98 -10.11
N LEU A 97 -12.90 -1.36 -10.75
CA LEU A 97 -12.33 -0.09 -10.30
C LEU A 97 -13.40 1.01 -10.37
N PRO A 98 -13.59 1.78 -9.29
CA PRO A 98 -14.46 2.94 -9.34
C PRO A 98 -13.93 3.96 -10.34
N GLU A 99 -14.83 4.64 -11.03
CA GLU A 99 -14.50 5.68 -11.99
C GLU A 99 -14.59 7.08 -11.36
N GLN A 100 -13.90 8.05 -11.97
CA GLN A 100 -13.99 9.48 -11.64
C GLN A 100 -13.56 9.86 -10.21
N LEU A 101 -12.80 9.00 -9.54
CA LEU A 101 -12.16 9.36 -8.27
C LEU A 101 -10.94 10.26 -8.51
N LYS A 102 -10.54 10.99 -7.49
CA LYS A 102 -9.29 11.75 -7.49
C LYS A 102 -8.07 10.80 -7.51
N PRO A 103 -6.93 11.22 -8.07
CA PRO A 103 -5.70 10.42 -8.06
C PRO A 103 -5.32 9.91 -6.66
N GLU A 104 -5.45 10.77 -5.64
CA GLU A 104 -5.13 10.45 -4.25
C GLU A 104 -6.01 9.32 -3.68
N SER A 105 -7.23 9.15 -4.21
CA SER A 105 -8.14 8.10 -3.79
C SER A 105 -7.73 6.74 -4.33
N TYR A 106 -7.20 6.66 -5.55
CA TYR A 106 -6.64 5.42 -6.09
C TYR A 106 -5.35 5.02 -5.35
N HIS A 107 -4.47 6.00 -5.06
CA HIS A 107 -3.32 5.77 -4.18
C HIS A 107 -3.78 5.26 -2.80
N THR A 108 -4.86 5.79 -2.25
CA THR A 108 -5.40 5.32 -0.96
C THR A 108 -5.91 3.89 -1.06
N ILE A 109 -6.64 3.51 -2.11
CA ILE A 109 -7.07 2.13 -2.33
C ILE A 109 -5.86 1.19 -2.34
N TRP A 110 -4.80 1.54 -3.10
CA TRP A 110 -3.56 0.78 -3.10
C TRP A 110 -2.94 0.66 -1.70
N LEU A 111 -2.82 1.76 -0.96
CA LEU A 111 -2.24 1.80 0.38
C LEU A 111 -2.99 0.87 1.36
N LEU A 112 -4.33 0.90 1.34
CA LEU A 112 -5.15 0.06 2.20
C LEU A 112 -5.04 -1.42 1.83
N VAL A 113 -4.85 -1.76 0.56
CA VAL A 113 -4.56 -3.12 0.11
C VAL A 113 -3.15 -3.54 0.52
N ASP A 114 -2.16 -2.66 0.41
CA ASP A 114 -0.77 -2.94 0.81
C ASP A 114 -0.65 -3.24 2.32
N HIS A 115 -1.56 -2.71 3.13
CA HIS A 115 -1.65 -2.97 4.57
C HIS A 115 -2.53 -4.19 4.94
N ALA A 116 -3.18 -4.83 3.97
CA ALA A 116 -4.00 -6.02 4.21
C ALA A 116 -3.14 -7.28 4.38
N GLU A 117 -3.77 -8.37 4.83
CA GLU A 117 -3.13 -9.67 4.91
C GLU A 117 -2.84 -10.23 3.51
N LEU A 118 -1.92 -11.21 3.42
CA LEU A 118 -1.43 -11.75 2.16
C LEU A 118 -2.55 -12.20 1.20
N GLU A 119 -3.54 -12.91 1.70
CA GLU A 119 -4.63 -13.44 0.86
C GLU A 119 -5.49 -12.33 0.28
N GLU A 120 -5.74 -11.26 1.02
CA GLU A 120 -6.44 -10.07 0.54
C GLU A 120 -5.59 -9.28 -0.46
N GLN A 121 -4.30 -9.13 -0.21
CA GLN A 121 -3.37 -8.52 -1.18
C GLN A 121 -3.44 -9.25 -2.52
N LYS A 122 -3.37 -10.58 -2.51
CA LYS A 122 -3.50 -11.44 -3.70
C LYS A 122 -4.87 -11.31 -4.37
N HIS A 123 -5.94 -11.25 -3.58
CA HIS A 123 -7.29 -11.08 -4.08
C HIS A 123 -7.48 -9.77 -4.85
N PHE A 124 -6.92 -8.65 -4.33
CA PHE A 124 -7.07 -7.33 -4.94
C PHE A 124 -6.02 -7.03 -6.02
N LEU A 125 -4.96 -7.82 -6.13
CA LEU A 125 -3.88 -7.61 -7.09
C LEU A 125 -4.35 -7.40 -8.55
N PRO A 126 -5.35 -8.15 -9.09
CA PRO A 126 -5.84 -7.94 -10.45
C PRO A 126 -6.46 -6.55 -10.67
N PHE A 127 -7.15 -5.99 -9.67
CA PHE A 127 -7.73 -4.64 -9.75
C PHE A 127 -6.64 -3.57 -9.79
N LEU A 128 -5.58 -3.75 -9.00
CA LEU A 128 -4.44 -2.82 -9.00
C LEU A 128 -3.61 -2.93 -10.28
N ALA A 129 -3.51 -4.12 -10.88
CA ALA A 129 -2.92 -4.29 -12.22
C ALA A 129 -3.70 -3.50 -13.29
N GLU A 130 -5.02 -3.50 -13.20
CA GLU A 130 -5.86 -2.67 -14.08
C GLU A 130 -5.67 -1.17 -13.80
N ALA A 131 -5.54 -0.78 -12.53
CA ALA A 131 -5.28 0.61 -12.14
C ALA A 131 -3.97 1.13 -12.71
N VAL A 132 -2.89 0.33 -12.69
CA VAL A 132 -1.61 0.67 -13.35
C VAL A 132 -1.79 0.85 -14.85
N LYS A 133 -2.46 -0.08 -15.53
CA LYS A 133 -2.70 0.01 -16.98
C LYS A 133 -3.48 1.26 -17.39
N LYS A 134 -4.35 1.74 -16.50
CA LYS A 134 -5.12 2.98 -16.67
C LYS A 134 -4.36 4.24 -16.22
N GLY A 135 -3.14 4.11 -15.67
CA GLY A 135 -2.36 5.23 -15.13
C GLY A 135 -2.95 5.85 -13.87
N LEU A 136 -3.79 5.11 -13.11
CA LEU A 136 -4.44 5.57 -11.89
C LEU A 136 -3.55 5.40 -10.65
N ILE A 137 -2.62 4.45 -10.68
CA ILE A 137 -1.52 4.26 -9.73
C ILE A 137 -0.21 4.09 -10.49
N SER A 138 0.90 4.32 -9.81
CA SER A 138 2.24 4.23 -10.41
C SER A 138 2.73 2.79 -10.56
N GLY A 139 3.68 2.57 -11.46
CA GLY A 139 4.39 1.29 -11.58
C GLY A 139 5.17 0.94 -10.32
N ASN A 140 5.65 1.94 -9.57
CA ASN A 140 6.35 1.72 -8.30
C ASN A 140 5.41 1.18 -7.21
N GLU A 141 4.18 1.70 -7.09
CA GLU A 141 3.16 1.17 -6.17
C GLU A 141 2.84 -0.30 -6.49
N TRP A 142 2.74 -0.62 -7.77
CA TRP A 142 2.58 -2.01 -8.23
C TRP A 142 3.77 -2.89 -7.82
N ALA A 143 4.98 -2.41 -8.03
CA ALA A 143 6.20 -3.14 -7.71
C ALA A 143 6.32 -3.43 -6.20
N VAL A 144 6.01 -2.43 -5.35
CA VAL A 144 6.03 -2.58 -3.89
C VAL A 144 5.10 -3.70 -3.44
N LEU A 145 3.84 -3.72 -3.93
CA LEU A 145 2.87 -4.75 -3.54
C LEU A 145 3.24 -6.13 -4.10
N THR A 146 3.66 -6.21 -5.36
CA THR A 146 4.03 -7.52 -5.96
C THR A 146 5.25 -8.13 -5.30
N ASP A 147 6.25 -7.33 -4.96
CA ASP A 147 7.43 -7.79 -4.23
C ASP A 147 7.09 -8.18 -2.79
N ARG A 148 6.18 -7.47 -2.12
CA ARG A 148 5.70 -7.80 -0.78
C ARG A 148 5.00 -9.16 -0.75
N ILE A 149 4.10 -9.41 -1.70
CA ILE A 149 3.43 -10.71 -1.85
C ILE A 149 4.48 -11.83 -2.02
N LYS A 150 5.45 -11.64 -2.91
CA LYS A 150 6.52 -12.62 -3.12
C LYS A 150 7.35 -12.87 -1.87
N MET A 151 7.73 -11.82 -1.15
CA MET A 151 8.46 -11.93 0.09
C MET A 151 7.68 -12.74 1.14
N TYR A 152 6.38 -12.48 1.31
CA TYR A 152 5.52 -13.21 2.24
C TYR A 152 5.29 -14.67 1.82
N GLU A 153 5.33 -14.97 0.54
CA GLU A 153 5.32 -16.34 0.01
C GLU A 153 6.68 -17.04 0.09
N GLY A 154 7.71 -16.40 0.64
CA GLY A 154 9.07 -16.93 0.69
C GLY A 154 9.72 -17.06 -0.68
N GLN A 155 9.37 -16.18 -1.62
CA GLN A 155 9.90 -16.16 -2.99
C GLN A 155 10.86 -14.97 -3.17
N PRO A 156 11.82 -15.05 -4.10
CA PRO A 156 12.62 -13.91 -4.52
C PRO A 156 11.72 -12.84 -5.14
N GLN A 157 11.99 -11.58 -4.83
CA GLN A 157 11.27 -10.43 -5.38
C GLN A 157 11.71 -10.10 -6.83
N THR A 158 10.96 -9.23 -7.50
CA THR A 158 11.24 -8.83 -8.89
C THR A 158 12.00 -7.52 -8.99
N TYR A 159 11.61 -6.53 -8.19
CA TYR A 159 12.04 -5.14 -8.33
C TYR A 159 12.99 -4.68 -7.23
N GLY A 160 13.22 -5.47 -6.19
CA GLY A 160 14.10 -5.10 -5.09
C GLY A 160 13.52 -4.01 -4.19
N THR A 161 12.19 -4.01 -3.96
CA THR A 161 11.52 -2.98 -3.15
C THR A 161 11.35 -3.37 -1.69
N GLN A 162 11.46 -4.66 -1.36
CA GLN A 162 11.24 -5.17 -0.01
C GLN A 162 12.56 -5.48 0.68
N SER A 163 12.55 -5.34 2.00
CA SER A 163 13.70 -5.61 2.87
C SER A 163 13.26 -6.24 4.18
N TYR A 164 14.20 -6.83 4.89
CA TYR A 164 13.98 -7.36 6.22
C TYR A 164 15.06 -6.85 7.18
N THR A 165 14.67 -6.57 8.43
CA THR A 165 15.58 -6.05 9.45
C THR A 165 15.98 -7.15 10.43
N PHE A 166 17.28 -7.37 10.59
CA PHE A 166 17.83 -8.32 11.54
C PHE A 166 18.61 -7.59 12.64
N SER A 167 18.72 -8.21 13.81
CA SER A 167 19.64 -7.79 14.86
C SER A 167 20.98 -8.51 14.68
N ARG A 168 22.06 -7.77 14.43
CA ARG A 168 23.41 -8.28 14.31
C ARG A 168 24.30 -7.58 15.33
N ASP A 169 24.87 -8.34 16.27
CA ASP A 169 25.74 -7.80 17.35
C ASP A 169 25.10 -6.64 18.13
N GLY A 170 23.77 -6.70 18.33
CA GLY A 170 22.98 -5.67 19.02
C GLY A 170 22.65 -4.44 18.16
N GLN A 171 23.02 -4.43 16.89
CA GLN A 171 22.65 -3.38 15.94
C GLN A 171 21.59 -3.88 14.94
N GLN A 172 20.70 -2.99 14.54
CA GLN A 172 19.72 -3.29 13.51
C GLN A 172 20.36 -3.09 12.13
N VAL A 173 20.28 -4.11 11.28
CA VAL A 173 20.80 -4.11 9.90
C VAL A 173 19.65 -4.48 8.97
N VAL A 174 19.45 -3.70 7.93
CA VAL A 174 18.41 -3.92 6.92
C VAL A 174 19.03 -4.65 5.74
N TYR A 175 18.45 -5.77 5.37
CA TYR A 175 18.83 -6.53 4.18
C TYR A 175 17.75 -6.40 3.10
N ILE A 176 18.13 -6.03 1.90
CA ILE A 176 17.22 -6.10 0.75
C ILE A 176 16.89 -7.57 0.50
N TRP A 177 15.60 -7.89 0.41
CA TRP A 177 15.15 -9.26 0.15
C TRP A 177 15.71 -9.76 -1.19
N PRO A 178 16.07 -11.04 -1.33
CA PRO A 178 16.67 -11.61 -2.54
C PRO A 178 15.85 -11.34 -3.80
N VAL A 179 16.53 -11.03 -4.91
CA VAL A 179 15.94 -10.71 -6.22
C VAL A 179 16.07 -11.89 -7.17
N ALA A 180 15.01 -12.20 -7.93
CA ALA A 180 14.94 -13.37 -8.80
C ALA A 180 15.88 -13.29 -10.01
N ASP A 181 15.97 -12.11 -10.65
CA ASP A 181 16.80 -11.89 -11.83
C ASP A 181 17.59 -10.58 -11.71
N LEU A 182 18.86 -10.74 -11.37
CA LEU A 182 19.78 -9.62 -11.19
C LEU A 182 20.16 -8.94 -12.51
N SER A 183 20.17 -9.68 -13.61
CA SER A 183 20.57 -9.15 -14.93
C SER A 183 19.54 -8.16 -15.47
N ASP A 184 18.27 -8.36 -15.16
CA ASP A 184 17.16 -7.54 -15.62
C ASP A 184 16.70 -6.49 -14.59
N LEU A 185 17.16 -6.58 -13.35
CA LEU A 185 16.67 -5.76 -12.22
C LEU A 185 16.61 -4.27 -12.53
N ASN A 186 17.73 -3.67 -12.95
CA ASN A 186 17.79 -2.23 -13.21
C ASN A 186 17.02 -1.81 -14.48
N ARG A 187 16.79 -2.73 -15.43
CA ARG A 187 15.88 -2.50 -16.56
C ARG A 187 14.43 -2.44 -16.08
N LEU A 188 14.00 -3.44 -15.30
CA LEU A 188 12.65 -3.53 -14.73
C LEU A 188 12.34 -2.32 -13.82
N ARG A 189 13.31 -1.91 -13.01
CA ARG A 189 13.16 -0.73 -12.14
C ARG A 189 12.94 0.55 -12.95
N ARG A 190 13.68 0.77 -14.05
CA ARG A 190 13.45 1.92 -14.94
C ARG A 190 12.06 1.90 -15.58
N GLU A 191 11.56 0.72 -15.98
CA GLU A 191 10.22 0.58 -16.58
C GLU A 191 9.07 1.02 -15.65
N ILE A 192 9.27 0.90 -14.34
CA ILE A 192 8.31 1.36 -13.33
C ILE A 192 8.61 2.77 -12.80
N GLY A 193 9.61 3.46 -13.36
CA GLY A 193 10.00 4.80 -12.94
C GLY A 193 10.80 4.86 -11.64
N SER A 194 11.47 3.74 -11.25
CA SER A 194 12.31 3.67 -10.05
C SER A 194 13.79 3.81 -10.38
N ASP A 195 14.56 4.35 -9.43
CA ASP A 195 16.01 4.44 -9.52
C ASP A 195 16.67 3.04 -9.58
N PRO A 196 17.90 2.94 -10.15
CA PRO A 196 18.69 1.72 -10.03
C PRO A 196 18.82 1.24 -8.58
N ILE A 197 19.00 -0.07 -8.38
CA ILE A 197 18.99 -0.67 -7.03
C ILE A 197 20.08 -0.07 -6.13
N GLU A 198 21.25 0.23 -6.66
CA GLU A 198 22.37 0.80 -5.91
C GLU A 198 22.05 2.20 -5.40
N GLU A 199 21.36 3.00 -6.21
CA GLU A 199 20.89 4.33 -5.84
C GLU A 199 19.79 4.24 -4.78
N TYR A 200 18.82 3.35 -4.95
CA TYR A 200 17.77 3.08 -3.97
C TYR A 200 18.33 2.67 -2.61
N VAL A 201 19.28 1.73 -2.58
CA VAL A 201 19.96 1.30 -1.33
C VAL A 201 20.67 2.45 -0.64
N ARG A 202 21.33 3.32 -1.42
CA ARG A 202 21.99 4.51 -0.89
C ARG A 202 21.00 5.50 -0.26
N GLN A 203 19.89 5.76 -0.93
CA GLN A 203 18.81 6.64 -0.46
C GLN A 203 18.17 6.06 0.81
N LEU A 204 17.81 4.78 0.79
CA LEU A 204 17.23 4.10 1.93
C LEU A 204 18.14 4.16 3.17
N LYS A 205 19.44 3.92 3.00
CA LYS A 205 20.41 4.04 4.07
C LYS A 205 20.45 5.45 4.68
N GLN A 206 20.36 6.48 3.86
CA GLN A 206 20.33 7.89 4.32
C GLN A 206 19.03 8.21 5.05
N GLU A 207 17.89 7.72 4.53
CA GLU A 207 16.56 7.99 5.08
C GLU A 207 16.35 7.35 6.44
N ILE A 208 16.70 6.06 6.58
CA ILE A 208 16.46 5.32 7.83
C ILE A 208 17.61 5.45 8.85
N GLY A 209 18.79 5.93 8.43
CA GLY A 209 19.96 6.08 9.31
C GLY A 209 20.55 4.76 9.82
N MET A 210 20.24 3.62 9.16
CA MET A 210 20.73 2.29 9.51
C MET A 210 21.62 1.72 8.39
N GLU A 211 22.37 0.67 8.70
CA GLU A 211 23.07 -0.08 7.67
C GLU A 211 22.05 -0.81 6.78
N VAL A 212 22.19 -0.63 5.45
CA VAL A 212 21.40 -1.34 4.45
C VAL A 212 22.34 -2.16 3.58
N ILE A 213 22.09 -3.45 3.50
CA ILE A 213 22.88 -4.41 2.73
C ILE A 213 22.05 -4.91 1.54
N TYR A 214 22.61 -4.75 0.35
CA TYR A 214 22.16 -5.43 -0.86
C TYR A 214 23.28 -6.39 -1.27
N ASP A 215 23.04 -7.68 -1.08
CA ASP A 215 23.95 -8.73 -1.49
C ASP A 215 23.32 -9.58 -2.59
N PRO A 216 23.80 -9.48 -3.84
CA PRO A 216 23.28 -10.26 -4.95
C PRO A 216 23.42 -11.78 -4.81
N ALA A 217 24.31 -12.25 -3.95
CA ALA A 217 24.52 -13.69 -3.70
C ALA A 217 23.58 -14.26 -2.63
N LEU A 218 22.86 -13.38 -1.89
CA LEU A 218 21.98 -13.81 -0.81
C LEU A 218 20.75 -14.52 -1.36
N THR A 219 20.42 -15.69 -0.78
CA THR A 219 19.25 -16.48 -1.13
C THR A 219 18.11 -16.30 -0.12
N VAL A 220 16.91 -16.72 -0.47
CA VAL A 220 15.76 -16.73 0.45
C VAL A 220 16.03 -17.65 1.64
N GLU A 221 16.66 -18.78 1.41
CA GLU A 221 17.05 -19.73 2.46
C GLU A 221 18.07 -19.14 3.43
N ASP A 222 18.97 -18.27 2.96
CA ASP A 222 19.90 -17.54 3.82
C ASP A 222 19.14 -16.54 4.72
N MET A 223 18.20 -15.80 4.14
CA MET A 223 17.33 -14.87 4.88
C MET A 223 16.51 -15.59 5.97
N GLN A 224 15.94 -16.74 5.64
CA GLN A 224 15.17 -17.57 6.59
C GLN A 224 16.03 -18.14 7.72
N ARG A 225 17.30 -18.44 7.47
CA ARG A 225 18.24 -18.89 8.51
C ARG A 225 18.69 -17.79 9.45
N MET A 226 18.57 -16.54 9.03
CA MET A 226 18.90 -15.36 9.87
C MET A 226 17.73 -14.91 10.76
N GLN A 227 16.49 -15.37 10.49
CA GLN A 227 15.30 -15.10 11.31
C GLN A 227 15.31 -15.91 12.60
#